data_f858b8b4f30a71ead1498d53852238b3
#
_entry.id   f858b8b4f30a71ead1498d53852238b3
#
_cell.length_a   1.000
_cell.length_b   1.000
_cell.length_c   1.000
_cell.angle_alpha   90.00
_cell.angle_beta   90.00
_cell.angle_gamma   90.00
#
_symmetry.space_group_name_H-M   'P 1'
#
loop_
_entity.id
_entity.type
_entity.pdbx_description
1 polymer ?
#
loop_
_entity_poly.entity_id
_entity_poly.type
_entity_poly.pdbx_seq_one_letter_code
_entity_poly.pdbx_strand_id
1 'polypeptide(L)'
;MVTTVRSLGLNGIAGYEVTAECFLSGGLPAFDIVIHGEVYAHAELKVGGEHNICNALAAASAAYVLGLPGSAVEAGLAGFTGAGRRFEYKGEFRGAKVYDDYAHHPDELHALLTMARQLGYQRLVVAFQPHTYSRTAKLFDRFVEELKLADVAILAEIYAAREQNTMGISSADLARNIPGSVYCSTLDKVTAQLRELARPGDLILTVGAGDIYRAGEKLLSESEG
;
A
#
# COMPACT_ATOMS: atom_id res chain seq x y z
N MET A 1 0.45 -17.62 19.04
CA MET A 1 1.92 -17.52 18.85
C MET A 1 2.30 -16.12 19.28
N VAL A 2 3.24 -15.96 20.20
CA VAL A 2 3.76 -14.65 20.61
C VAL A 2 4.91 -14.33 19.67
N THR A 3 4.88 -13.19 19.03
CA THR A 3 5.96 -12.69 18.16
C THR A 3 6.43 -11.36 18.72
N THR A 4 7.74 -11.18 18.85
CA THR A 4 8.34 -9.94 19.32
C THR A 4 8.81 -9.12 18.12
N VAL A 5 8.29 -7.91 17.97
CA VAL A 5 8.77 -6.91 17.00
C VAL A 5 9.63 -5.91 17.75
N ARG A 6 10.82 -5.59 17.20
CA ARG A 6 11.77 -4.66 17.81
C ARG A 6 11.93 -3.42 16.95
N SER A 7 12.03 -2.27 17.60
CA SER A 7 12.34 -0.98 16.98
C SER A 7 13.31 -0.20 17.84
N LEU A 8 13.87 0.87 17.30
CA LEU A 8 14.74 1.79 18.03
C LEU A 8 14.11 3.18 18.02
N GLY A 9 13.88 3.73 19.20
CA GLY A 9 13.58 5.13 19.37
C GLY A 9 14.88 5.94 19.51
N LEU A 10 14.88 7.20 19.05
CA LEU A 10 16.01 8.12 19.21
C LEU A 10 15.59 9.32 20.06
N ASN A 11 16.43 9.64 21.04
CA ASN A 11 16.34 10.88 21.81
C ASN A 11 17.69 11.61 21.71
N GLY A 12 17.77 12.58 20.81
CA GLY A 12 19.04 13.20 20.41
C GLY A 12 19.94 12.16 19.71
N ILE A 13 21.13 11.91 20.26
CA ILE A 13 22.10 10.90 19.79
C ILE A 13 21.97 9.56 20.54
N ALA A 14 21.12 9.50 21.56
CA ALA A 14 20.90 8.29 22.35
C ALA A 14 19.75 7.46 21.74
N GLY A 15 20.04 6.18 21.46
CA GLY A 15 19.03 5.21 21.05
C GLY A 15 18.47 4.46 22.27
N TYR A 16 17.21 4.07 22.21
CA TYR A 16 16.59 3.17 23.18
C TYR A 16 15.77 2.11 22.45
N GLU A 17 15.71 0.93 23.05
CA GLU A 17 14.95 -0.17 22.47
C GLU A 17 13.46 -0.01 22.79
N VAL A 18 12.63 -0.23 21.76
CA VAL A 18 11.18 -0.33 21.87
C VAL A 18 10.76 -1.67 21.32
N THR A 19 10.04 -2.43 22.11
CA THR A 19 9.58 -3.76 21.71
C THR A 19 8.06 -3.85 21.74
N ALA A 20 7.50 -4.68 20.85
CA ALA A 20 6.11 -5.12 20.91
C ALA A 20 6.07 -6.63 21.12
N GLU A 21 5.35 -7.07 22.12
CA GLU A 21 4.98 -8.48 22.30
C GLU A 21 3.57 -8.68 21.72
N CYS A 22 3.52 -9.34 20.55
CA CYS A 22 2.30 -9.39 19.75
C CYS A 22 1.52 -10.68 20.00
N PHE A 23 0.20 -10.51 20.19
CA PHE A 23 -0.79 -11.58 20.15
C PHE A 23 -1.72 -11.33 18.96
N LEU A 24 -1.95 -12.32 18.11
CA LEU A 24 -2.97 -12.25 17.08
C LEU A 24 -4.31 -12.69 17.68
N SER A 25 -5.23 -11.77 17.87
CA SER A 25 -6.60 -12.05 18.27
C SER A 25 -7.54 -11.67 17.13
N GLY A 26 -8.30 -12.64 16.60
CA GLY A 26 -9.27 -12.38 15.55
C GLY A 26 -8.74 -11.84 14.23
N GLY A 27 -7.43 -12.03 13.94
CA GLY A 27 -6.77 -11.56 12.71
C GLY A 27 -6.24 -10.12 12.77
N LEU A 28 -6.52 -9.35 13.83
CA LEU A 28 -5.99 -8.01 14.06
C LEU A 28 -4.91 -8.03 15.15
N PRO A 29 -3.85 -7.20 15.04
CA PRO A 29 -2.77 -7.16 16.01
C PRO A 29 -3.22 -6.54 17.34
N ALA A 30 -2.98 -7.26 18.44
CA ALA A 30 -3.02 -6.73 19.81
C ALA A 30 -1.67 -7.01 20.46
N PHE A 31 -1.07 -6.02 21.12
CA PHE A 31 0.29 -6.12 21.66
C PHE A 31 0.60 -5.09 22.73
N ASP A 32 1.55 -5.43 23.59
CA ASP A 32 2.11 -4.50 24.57
C ASP A 32 3.31 -3.77 23.97
N ILE A 33 3.34 -2.45 24.14
CA ILE A 33 4.47 -1.59 23.78
C ILE A 33 5.32 -1.42 25.02
N VAL A 34 6.53 -1.97 24.98
CA VAL A 34 7.47 -1.97 26.09
C VAL A 34 8.61 -0.98 25.80
N ILE A 35 8.87 -0.05 26.71
CA ILE A 35 9.96 0.94 26.64
C ILE A 35 10.78 0.84 27.93
N HIS A 36 12.08 0.68 27.81
CA HIS A 36 12.99 0.49 28.96
C HIS A 36 12.60 -0.67 29.89
N GLY A 37 11.95 -1.73 29.33
CA GLY A 37 11.52 -2.90 30.10
C GLY A 37 10.20 -2.75 30.84
N GLU A 38 9.51 -1.62 30.72
CA GLU A 38 8.21 -1.36 31.32
C GLU A 38 7.12 -1.23 30.24
N VAL A 39 5.92 -1.76 30.50
CA VAL A 39 4.78 -1.60 29.61
C VAL A 39 4.33 -0.14 29.62
N TYR A 40 4.48 0.50 28.46
CA TYR A 40 4.10 1.89 28.24
C TYR A 40 2.64 2.03 27.75
N ALA A 41 2.19 1.13 26.88
CA ALA A 41 0.84 1.15 26.33
C ALA A 41 0.40 -0.24 25.89
N HIS A 42 -0.92 -0.49 25.94
CA HIS A 42 -1.56 -1.67 25.37
C HIS A 42 -2.23 -1.29 24.06
N ALA A 43 -1.76 -1.82 22.94
CA ALA A 43 -2.23 -1.44 21.60
C ALA A 43 -3.14 -2.50 21.00
N GLU A 44 -4.28 -2.05 20.47
CA GLU A 44 -5.14 -2.83 19.58
C GLU A 44 -5.28 -2.08 18.26
N LEU A 45 -4.83 -2.69 17.15
CA LEU A 45 -4.92 -2.08 15.84
C LEU A 45 -6.16 -2.58 15.09
N LYS A 46 -6.81 -1.69 14.36
CA LYS A 46 -7.89 -2.02 13.40
C LYS A 46 -7.36 -2.33 12.00
N VAL A 47 -6.04 -2.30 11.83
CA VAL A 47 -5.34 -2.57 10.57
C VAL A 47 -4.34 -3.70 10.77
N GLY A 48 -4.29 -4.64 9.83
CA GLY A 48 -3.39 -5.80 9.88
C GLY A 48 -2.00 -5.49 9.31
N GLY A 49 -1.10 -6.45 9.51
CA GLY A 49 0.24 -6.44 8.92
C GLY A 49 1.34 -5.98 9.88
N GLU A 50 2.50 -6.63 9.80
CA GLU A 50 3.66 -6.35 10.66
C GLU A 50 4.16 -4.91 10.51
N HIS A 51 4.09 -4.35 9.31
CA HIS A 51 4.46 -2.96 9.05
C HIS A 51 3.60 -1.96 9.85
N ASN A 52 2.33 -2.27 10.13
CA ASN A 52 1.49 -1.41 10.97
C ASN A 52 1.86 -1.51 12.45
N ILE A 53 2.37 -2.66 12.91
CA ILE A 53 2.97 -2.79 14.23
C ILE A 53 4.22 -1.91 14.33
N CYS A 54 5.11 -1.97 13.34
CA CYS A 54 6.29 -1.10 13.28
C CYS A 54 5.92 0.39 13.28
N ASN A 55 4.89 0.78 12.53
CA ASN A 55 4.39 2.15 12.51
C ASN A 55 3.83 2.58 13.88
N ALA A 56 3.10 1.70 14.57
CA ALA A 56 2.60 1.95 15.92
C ALA A 56 3.73 2.11 16.93
N LEU A 57 4.79 1.28 16.86
CA LEU A 57 5.98 1.42 17.70
C LEU A 57 6.70 2.76 17.44
N ALA A 58 6.81 3.20 16.19
CA ALA A 58 7.41 4.48 15.85
C ALA A 58 6.58 5.65 16.41
N ALA A 59 5.24 5.60 16.28
CA ALA A 59 4.34 6.58 16.82
C ALA A 59 4.41 6.65 18.37
N ALA A 60 4.41 5.48 19.02
CA ALA A 60 4.55 5.38 20.47
C ALA A 60 5.91 5.92 20.98
N SER A 61 6.98 5.62 20.24
CA SER A 61 8.33 6.15 20.55
C SER A 61 8.36 7.68 20.50
N ALA A 62 7.74 8.27 19.47
CA ALA A 62 7.62 9.73 19.37
C ALA A 62 6.77 10.32 20.50
N ALA A 63 5.65 9.69 20.83
CA ALA A 63 4.78 10.10 21.94
C ALA A 63 5.50 10.05 23.29
N TYR A 64 6.28 8.99 23.54
CA TYR A 64 7.09 8.83 24.74
C TYR A 64 8.12 9.96 24.89
N VAL A 65 8.86 10.30 23.83
CA VAL A 65 9.84 11.40 23.82
C VAL A 65 9.16 12.76 24.08
N LEU A 66 7.93 12.93 23.61
CA LEU A 66 7.13 14.13 23.85
C LEU A 66 6.47 14.17 25.24
N GLY A 67 6.66 13.13 26.06
CA GLY A 67 6.10 13.04 27.40
C GLY A 67 4.59 12.78 27.45
N LEU A 68 4.02 12.24 26.39
CA LEU A 68 2.59 11.86 26.38
C LEU A 68 2.39 10.58 27.20
N PRO A 69 1.24 10.41 27.88
CA PRO A 69 0.95 9.19 28.62
C PRO A 69 0.61 8.03 27.66
N GLY A 70 0.89 6.78 28.08
CA GLY A 70 0.56 5.57 27.29
C GLY A 70 -0.91 5.49 26.90
N SER A 71 -1.82 5.93 27.76
CA SER A 71 -3.26 5.98 27.48
C SER A 71 -3.62 6.85 26.26
N ALA A 72 -2.85 7.90 25.99
CA ALA A 72 -3.05 8.71 24.78
C ALA A 72 -2.63 7.93 23.52
N VAL A 73 -1.58 7.11 23.62
CA VAL A 73 -1.14 6.22 22.53
C VAL A 73 -2.19 5.12 22.27
N GLU A 74 -2.68 4.50 23.33
CA GLU A 74 -3.77 3.48 23.24
C GLU A 74 -5.00 4.05 22.52
N ALA A 75 -5.48 5.22 22.95
CA ALA A 75 -6.64 5.87 22.33
C ALA A 75 -6.38 6.23 20.85
N GLY A 76 -5.19 6.74 20.53
CA GLY A 76 -4.79 7.09 19.16
C GLY A 76 -4.72 5.88 18.24
N LEU A 77 -4.10 4.80 18.70
CA LEU A 77 -3.96 3.55 17.94
C LEU A 77 -5.30 2.84 17.76
N ALA A 78 -6.15 2.79 18.79
CA ALA A 78 -7.49 2.23 18.69
C ALA A 78 -8.41 3.03 17.74
N GLY A 79 -8.15 4.33 17.59
CA GLY A 79 -8.84 5.20 16.62
C GLY A 79 -8.34 5.09 15.19
N PHE A 80 -7.16 4.50 14.96
CA PHE A 80 -6.55 4.42 13.65
C PHE A 80 -7.19 3.32 12.79
N THR A 81 -7.82 3.72 11.69
CA THR A 81 -8.49 2.81 10.74
C THR A 81 -7.74 2.60 9.42
N GLY A 82 -6.51 3.09 9.37
CA GLY A 82 -5.65 3.04 8.18
C GLY A 82 -5.34 4.43 7.64
N ALA A 83 -4.24 4.53 6.91
CA ALA A 83 -3.93 5.73 6.14
C ALA A 83 -4.65 5.65 4.79
N GLY A 84 -5.20 6.75 4.32
CA GLY A 84 -5.74 6.84 2.97
C GLY A 84 -4.72 6.37 1.94
N ARG A 85 -5.19 5.69 0.93
CA ARG A 85 -4.34 5.13 -0.13
C ARG A 85 -3.27 4.13 0.36
N ARG A 86 -3.55 3.34 1.42
CA ARG A 86 -2.71 2.24 1.91
C ARG A 86 -3.56 0.98 2.00
N PHE A 87 -3.62 0.22 0.88
CA PHE A 87 -4.54 -0.90 0.68
C PHE A 87 -5.98 -0.53 1.09
N GLU A 88 -6.40 0.67 0.68
CA GLU A 88 -7.68 1.26 1.04
C GLU A 88 -8.80 0.64 0.22
N TYR A 89 -9.78 0.02 0.89
CA TYR A 89 -10.99 -0.47 0.22
C TYR A 89 -11.84 0.70 -0.29
N LYS A 90 -12.14 0.72 -1.58
CA LYS A 90 -12.91 1.78 -2.25
C LYS A 90 -14.34 1.36 -2.58
N GLY A 91 -14.61 0.06 -2.71
CA GLY A 91 -15.93 -0.45 -3.06
C GLY A 91 -15.88 -1.72 -3.90
N GLU A 92 -17.02 -2.07 -4.50
CA GLU A 92 -17.19 -3.25 -5.32
C GLU A 92 -17.78 -2.90 -6.69
N PHE A 93 -17.23 -3.49 -7.75
CA PHE A 93 -17.72 -3.34 -9.10
C PHE A 93 -17.94 -4.72 -9.73
N ARG A 94 -19.19 -5.09 -10.03
CA ARG A 94 -19.59 -6.36 -10.67
C ARG A 94 -19.02 -7.60 -9.96
N GLY A 95 -18.96 -7.58 -8.62
CA GLY A 95 -18.41 -8.68 -7.83
C GLY A 95 -16.87 -8.68 -7.73
N ALA A 96 -16.18 -7.68 -8.26
CA ALA A 96 -14.76 -7.42 -8.06
C ALA A 96 -14.56 -6.40 -6.94
N LYS A 97 -13.64 -6.64 -6.00
CA LYS A 97 -13.31 -5.67 -4.96
C LYS A 97 -12.24 -4.71 -5.44
N VAL A 98 -12.47 -3.43 -5.22
CA VAL A 98 -11.58 -2.33 -5.65
C VAL A 98 -10.87 -1.73 -4.45
N TYR A 99 -9.54 -1.69 -4.52
CA TYR A 99 -8.66 -1.09 -3.53
C TYR A 99 -7.72 -0.07 -4.18
N ASP A 100 -7.26 0.91 -3.40
CA ASP A 100 -6.23 1.86 -3.80
C ASP A 100 -5.00 1.76 -2.91
N ASP A 101 -3.81 1.89 -3.52
CA ASP A 101 -2.54 1.91 -2.79
C ASP A 101 -1.58 2.95 -3.37
N TYR A 102 -0.82 3.58 -2.49
CA TYR A 102 0.14 4.62 -2.83
C TYR A 102 1.50 4.09 -3.28
N ALA A 103 1.71 2.77 -3.30
CA ALA A 103 2.96 2.14 -3.69
C ALA A 103 3.45 2.65 -5.03
N HIS A 104 4.71 3.07 -5.07
CA HIS A 104 5.32 3.68 -6.25
C HIS A 104 6.82 3.36 -6.38
N HIS A 105 7.35 2.49 -5.53
CA HIS A 105 8.69 1.91 -5.59
C HIS A 105 8.58 0.40 -5.79
N PRO A 106 9.51 -0.27 -6.52
CA PRO A 106 9.44 -1.72 -6.73
C PRO A 106 9.33 -2.53 -5.43
N ASP A 107 10.04 -2.14 -4.36
CA ASP A 107 9.95 -2.85 -3.06
C ASP A 107 8.56 -2.73 -2.43
N GLU A 108 7.91 -1.56 -2.58
CA GLU A 108 6.53 -1.35 -2.13
C GLU A 108 5.55 -2.18 -2.97
N LEU A 109 5.75 -2.22 -4.31
CA LEU A 109 4.96 -3.08 -5.20
C LEU A 109 5.11 -4.56 -4.84
N HIS A 110 6.35 -5.01 -4.60
CA HIS A 110 6.62 -6.39 -4.17
C HIS A 110 5.82 -6.76 -2.93
N ALA A 111 5.92 -5.94 -1.89
CA ALA A 111 5.21 -6.17 -0.63
C ALA A 111 3.69 -6.18 -0.82
N LEU A 112 3.15 -5.18 -1.55
CA LEU A 112 1.73 -5.05 -1.85
C LEU A 112 1.20 -6.25 -2.64
N LEU A 113 1.83 -6.59 -3.77
CA LEU A 113 1.34 -7.63 -4.68
C LEU A 113 1.51 -9.03 -4.08
N THR A 114 2.58 -9.27 -3.32
CA THR A 114 2.77 -10.52 -2.57
C THR A 114 1.68 -10.70 -1.52
N MET A 115 1.38 -9.66 -0.74
CA MET A 115 0.30 -9.67 0.23
C MET A 115 -1.06 -9.87 -0.45
N ALA A 116 -1.33 -9.14 -1.54
CA ALA A 116 -2.59 -9.25 -2.29
C ALA A 116 -2.83 -10.68 -2.83
N ARG A 117 -1.78 -11.36 -3.27
CA ARG A 117 -1.84 -12.78 -3.72
C ARG A 117 -2.27 -13.74 -2.61
N GLN A 118 -1.96 -13.43 -1.34
CA GLN A 118 -2.30 -14.29 -0.20
C GLN A 118 -3.77 -14.14 0.24
N LEU A 119 -4.51 -13.14 -0.26
CA LEU A 119 -5.90 -12.89 0.14
C LEU A 119 -6.93 -13.83 -0.50
N GLY A 120 -6.51 -14.72 -1.40
CA GLY A 120 -7.36 -15.77 -1.96
C GLY A 120 -8.35 -15.30 -3.02
N TYR A 121 -8.16 -14.12 -3.64
CA TYR A 121 -8.93 -13.69 -4.80
C TYR A 121 -8.62 -14.55 -6.02
N GLN A 122 -9.59 -14.68 -6.94
CA GLN A 122 -9.42 -15.52 -8.13
C GLN A 122 -8.38 -14.94 -9.09
N ARG A 123 -8.32 -13.61 -9.18
CA ARG A 123 -7.43 -12.91 -10.10
C ARG A 123 -7.04 -11.55 -9.53
N LEU A 124 -5.77 -11.17 -9.70
CA LEU A 124 -5.20 -9.88 -9.32
C LEU A 124 -5.06 -8.99 -10.55
N VAL A 125 -5.89 -7.94 -10.64
CA VAL A 125 -5.88 -6.93 -11.70
C VAL A 125 -5.27 -5.65 -11.15
N VAL A 126 -4.15 -5.20 -11.72
CA VAL A 126 -3.39 -4.04 -11.22
C VAL A 126 -3.38 -2.93 -12.26
N ALA A 127 -3.97 -1.78 -11.95
CA ALA A 127 -3.81 -0.55 -12.71
C ALA A 127 -2.70 0.28 -12.06
N PHE A 128 -1.52 0.27 -12.66
CA PHE A 128 -0.32 0.93 -12.13
C PHE A 128 0.01 2.21 -12.89
N GLN A 129 0.29 3.29 -12.14
CA GLN A 129 0.82 4.54 -12.65
C GLN A 129 2.23 4.78 -12.12
N PRO A 130 3.27 4.63 -12.95
CA PRO A 130 4.62 4.98 -12.54
C PRO A 130 4.70 6.46 -12.14
N HIS A 131 5.53 6.76 -11.13
CA HIS A 131 5.70 8.11 -10.62
C HIS A 131 7.12 8.58 -10.87
N THR A 132 7.24 9.61 -11.71
CA THR A 132 8.38 10.29 -12.32
C THR A 132 9.14 9.49 -13.38
N TYR A 133 9.64 10.19 -14.38
CA TYR A 133 10.41 9.60 -15.48
C TYR A 133 11.75 9.06 -14.99
N SER A 134 12.44 9.82 -14.14
CA SER A 134 13.76 9.46 -13.62
C SER A 134 13.72 8.15 -12.81
N ARG A 135 12.72 7.99 -11.93
CA ARG A 135 12.56 6.76 -11.15
C ARG A 135 12.20 5.59 -12.06
N THR A 136 11.25 5.80 -12.98
CA THR A 136 10.82 4.75 -13.91
C THR A 136 11.98 4.24 -14.75
N ALA A 137 12.82 5.14 -15.29
CA ALA A 137 14.00 4.75 -16.07
C ALA A 137 15.03 4.00 -15.20
N LYS A 138 15.32 4.52 -14.00
CA LYS A 138 16.34 3.94 -13.10
C LYS A 138 15.97 2.54 -12.61
N LEU A 139 14.67 2.28 -12.39
CA LEU A 139 14.17 1.05 -11.77
C LEU A 139 13.35 0.20 -12.76
N PHE A 140 13.53 0.42 -14.06
CA PHE A 140 12.71 -0.16 -15.13
C PHE A 140 12.55 -1.67 -15.02
N ASP A 141 13.67 -2.40 -14.97
CA ASP A 141 13.64 -3.87 -14.93
C ASP A 141 12.96 -4.39 -13.67
N ARG A 142 13.15 -3.70 -12.56
CA ARG A 142 12.51 -4.05 -11.29
C ARG A 142 11.00 -3.85 -11.35
N PHE A 143 10.51 -2.75 -11.94
CA PHE A 143 9.07 -2.56 -12.16
C PHE A 143 8.49 -3.66 -13.03
N VAL A 144 9.19 -4.05 -14.10
CA VAL A 144 8.77 -5.15 -14.98
C VAL A 144 8.63 -6.46 -14.19
N GLU A 145 9.63 -6.81 -13.36
CA GLU A 145 9.59 -8.05 -12.58
C GLU A 145 8.44 -8.05 -11.56
N GLU A 146 8.26 -6.95 -10.81
CA GLU A 146 7.21 -6.92 -9.79
C GLU A 146 5.79 -6.93 -10.41
N LEU A 147 5.59 -6.23 -11.51
CA LEU A 147 4.28 -6.18 -12.18
C LEU A 147 3.88 -7.51 -12.83
N LYS A 148 4.80 -8.44 -13.06
CA LYS A 148 4.51 -9.82 -13.47
C LYS A 148 3.78 -10.64 -12.38
N LEU A 149 3.78 -10.17 -11.14
CA LEU A 149 3.00 -10.77 -10.06
C LEU A 149 1.49 -10.56 -10.24
N ALA A 150 1.05 -9.61 -11.06
CA ALA A 150 -0.36 -9.43 -11.42
C ALA A 150 -0.79 -10.44 -12.50
N ASP A 151 -2.06 -10.89 -12.45
CA ASP A 151 -2.64 -11.66 -13.56
C ASP A 151 -2.94 -10.79 -14.77
N VAL A 152 -3.26 -9.52 -14.51
CA VAL A 152 -3.43 -8.47 -15.53
C VAL A 152 -2.81 -7.18 -15.02
N ALA A 153 -1.87 -6.62 -15.78
CA ALA A 153 -1.29 -5.31 -15.52
C ALA A 153 -1.80 -4.28 -16.55
N ILE A 154 -2.40 -3.20 -16.08
CA ILE A 154 -2.82 -2.04 -16.87
C ILE A 154 -1.88 -0.89 -16.51
N LEU A 155 -1.10 -0.41 -17.48
CA LEU A 155 -0.13 0.66 -17.28
C LEU A 155 -0.73 2.00 -17.72
N ALA A 156 -0.97 2.89 -16.74
CA ALA A 156 -1.28 4.29 -17.03
C ALA A 156 -0.01 5.05 -17.42
N GLU A 157 -0.13 6.17 -18.15
CA GLU A 157 1.04 7.00 -18.48
C GLU A 157 1.73 7.53 -17.21
N ILE A 158 3.06 7.69 -17.29
CA ILE A 158 3.87 8.14 -16.17
C ILE A 158 3.36 9.46 -15.62
N TYR A 159 3.13 9.51 -14.32
CA TYR A 159 2.85 10.76 -13.62
C TYR A 159 4.13 11.56 -13.47
N ALA A 160 4.25 12.62 -14.27
CA ALA A 160 5.50 13.39 -14.39
C ALA A 160 5.87 14.15 -13.10
N ALA A 161 4.88 14.50 -12.25
CA ALA A 161 5.04 15.44 -11.14
C ALA A 161 5.65 16.78 -11.63
N ARG A 162 6.93 17.02 -11.33
CA ARG A 162 7.65 18.24 -11.74
C ARG A 162 8.74 17.96 -12.78
N GLU A 163 8.84 16.73 -13.28
CA GLU A 163 9.87 16.33 -14.24
C GLU A 163 9.43 16.57 -15.68
N GLN A 164 10.41 16.85 -16.54
CA GLN A 164 10.25 16.78 -17.98
C GLN A 164 10.85 15.45 -18.48
N ASN A 165 10.24 14.86 -19.50
CA ASN A 165 10.69 13.59 -20.07
C ASN A 165 11.95 13.79 -20.94
N THR A 166 13.10 13.93 -20.30
CA THR A 166 14.41 14.03 -20.99
C THR A 166 14.99 12.68 -21.36
N MET A 167 14.41 11.59 -20.84
CA MET A 167 14.90 10.22 -21.04
C MET A 167 14.16 9.49 -22.16
N GLY A 168 13.09 10.08 -22.71
CA GLY A 168 12.29 9.49 -23.78
C GLY A 168 11.56 8.20 -23.37
N ILE A 169 11.30 8.00 -22.07
CA ILE A 169 10.64 6.80 -21.53
C ILE A 169 9.13 7.05 -21.36
N SER A 170 8.34 6.01 -21.59
CA SER A 170 6.90 5.99 -21.32
C SER A 170 6.45 4.68 -20.65
N SER A 171 5.24 4.66 -20.11
CA SER A 171 4.66 3.41 -19.59
C SER A 171 4.41 2.36 -20.67
N ALA A 172 4.34 2.75 -21.94
CA ALA A 172 4.28 1.82 -23.06
C ALA A 172 5.54 0.97 -23.17
N ASP A 173 6.70 1.50 -22.72
CA ASP A 173 7.96 0.75 -22.69
C ASP A 173 7.90 -0.36 -21.65
N LEU A 174 7.34 -0.08 -20.45
CA LEU A 174 7.08 -1.11 -19.42
C LEU A 174 6.12 -2.17 -19.97
N ALA A 175 4.99 -1.75 -20.56
CA ALA A 175 3.97 -2.67 -21.07
C ALA A 175 4.53 -3.66 -22.09
N ARG A 176 5.43 -3.24 -22.97
CA ARG A 176 6.06 -4.14 -23.95
C ARG A 176 6.91 -5.26 -23.31
N ASN A 177 7.35 -5.08 -22.07
CA ASN A 177 8.19 -6.04 -21.35
C ASN A 177 7.40 -6.86 -20.31
N ILE A 178 6.08 -6.63 -20.18
CA ILE A 178 5.20 -7.37 -19.25
C ILE A 178 4.18 -8.13 -20.10
N PRO A 179 4.26 -9.48 -20.19
CA PRO A 179 3.34 -10.27 -21.00
C PRO A 179 1.87 -10.06 -20.61
N GLY A 180 1.02 -9.83 -21.61
CA GLY A 180 -0.43 -9.66 -21.40
C GLY A 180 -0.84 -8.32 -20.77
N SER A 181 0.10 -7.40 -20.55
CA SER A 181 -0.23 -6.07 -20.04
C SER A 181 -0.86 -5.16 -21.09
N VAL A 182 -1.57 -4.14 -20.64
CA VAL A 182 -2.24 -3.15 -21.48
C VAL A 182 -1.74 -1.75 -21.13
N TYR A 183 -1.27 -0.99 -22.12
CA TYR A 183 -0.95 0.43 -21.94
C TYR A 183 -2.16 1.31 -22.20
N CYS A 184 -2.44 2.24 -21.30
CA CYS A 184 -3.50 3.23 -21.37
C CYS A 184 -2.94 4.64 -21.25
N SER A 185 -3.04 5.45 -22.30
CA SER A 185 -2.47 6.81 -22.33
C SER A 185 -3.24 7.85 -21.49
N THR A 186 -4.44 7.51 -20.99
CA THR A 186 -5.26 8.39 -20.13
C THR A 186 -5.97 7.58 -19.04
N LEU A 187 -6.34 8.23 -17.95
CA LEU A 187 -7.11 7.59 -16.86
C LEU A 187 -8.48 7.10 -17.33
N ASP A 188 -9.13 7.80 -18.27
CA ASP A 188 -10.40 7.35 -18.86
C ASP A 188 -10.25 6.01 -19.58
N LYS A 189 -9.15 5.80 -20.30
CA LYS A 189 -8.84 4.51 -20.92
C LYS A 189 -8.53 3.44 -19.87
N VAL A 190 -7.87 3.79 -18.77
CA VAL A 190 -7.67 2.86 -17.64
C VAL A 190 -9.02 2.44 -17.07
N THR A 191 -9.92 3.39 -16.80
CA THR A 191 -11.28 3.09 -16.30
C THR A 191 -12.06 2.20 -17.27
N ALA A 192 -12.02 2.49 -18.57
CA ALA A 192 -12.68 1.69 -19.59
C ALA A 192 -12.14 0.26 -19.62
N GLN A 193 -10.82 0.11 -19.54
CA GLN A 193 -10.15 -1.18 -19.53
C GLN A 193 -10.48 -1.99 -18.26
N LEU A 194 -10.50 -1.34 -17.09
CA LEU A 194 -10.92 -1.97 -15.83
C LEU A 194 -12.37 -2.46 -15.92
N ARG A 195 -13.27 -1.65 -16.49
CA ARG A 195 -14.69 -2.00 -16.68
C ARG A 195 -14.88 -3.21 -17.59
N GLU A 196 -14.10 -3.30 -18.68
CA GLU A 196 -14.15 -4.42 -19.62
C GLU A 196 -13.62 -5.70 -19.00
N LEU A 197 -12.55 -5.63 -18.22
CA LEU A 197 -11.84 -6.79 -17.68
C LEU A 197 -12.42 -7.31 -16.36
N ALA A 198 -13.10 -6.46 -15.56
CA ALA A 198 -13.60 -6.82 -14.24
C ALA A 198 -14.54 -8.04 -14.26
N ARG A 199 -14.28 -8.99 -13.37
CA ARG A 199 -15.06 -10.22 -13.19
C ARG A 199 -15.35 -10.44 -11.70
N PRO A 200 -16.44 -11.14 -11.36
CA PRO A 200 -16.68 -11.55 -9.98
C PRO A 200 -15.48 -12.33 -9.43
N GLY A 201 -15.09 -12.03 -8.18
CA GLY A 201 -13.96 -12.66 -7.52
C GLY A 201 -12.59 -12.03 -7.81
N ASP A 202 -12.51 -11.00 -8.66
CA ASP A 202 -11.27 -10.24 -8.86
C ASP A 202 -10.94 -9.35 -7.67
N LEU A 203 -9.64 -9.16 -7.45
CA LEU A 203 -9.08 -8.03 -6.73
C LEU A 203 -8.54 -7.02 -7.73
N ILE A 204 -9.13 -5.83 -7.76
CA ILE A 204 -8.68 -4.70 -8.58
C ILE A 204 -7.90 -3.76 -7.68
N LEU A 205 -6.66 -3.45 -8.06
CA LEU A 205 -5.80 -2.47 -7.39
C LEU A 205 -5.54 -1.28 -8.32
N THR A 206 -5.82 -0.06 -7.85
CA THR A 206 -5.22 1.16 -8.40
C THR A 206 -3.98 1.50 -7.60
N VAL A 207 -2.81 1.58 -8.25
CA VAL A 207 -1.52 1.65 -7.57
C VAL A 207 -0.66 2.76 -8.13
N GLY A 208 -0.16 3.63 -7.27
CA GLY A 208 0.76 4.71 -7.64
C GLY A 208 0.61 5.98 -6.81
N ALA A 209 1.65 6.80 -6.73
CA ALA A 209 1.67 8.07 -5.99
C ALA A 209 0.99 9.24 -6.73
N GLY A 210 0.62 9.05 -8.01
CA GLY A 210 -0.08 10.03 -8.81
C GLY A 210 -1.61 10.00 -8.61
N ASP A 211 -2.34 10.22 -9.69
CA ASP A 211 -3.79 10.36 -9.69
C ASP A 211 -4.57 9.13 -10.17
N ILE A 212 -3.89 7.97 -10.25
CA ILE A 212 -4.46 6.68 -10.69
C ILE A 212 -5.71 6.27 -9.88
N TYR A 213 -5.79 6.62 -8.59
CA TYR A 213 -6.94 6.35 -7.73
C TYR A 213 -8.27 6.85 -8.34
N ARG A 214 -8.23 7.93 -9.13
CA ARG A 214 -9.40 8.48 -9.82
C ARG A 214 -10.01 7.51 -10.83
N ALA A 215 -9.19 6.63 -11.42
CA ALA A 215 -9.71 5.61 -12.33
C ALA A 215 -10.57 4.58 -11.59
N GLY A 216 -10.17 4.20 -10.37
CA GLY A 216 -10.95 3.33 -9.49
C GLY A 216 -12.23 4.00 -8.99
N GLU A 217 -12.14 5.27 -8.55
CA GLU A 217 -13.31 6.05 -8.12
C GLU A 217 -14.32 6.22 -9.25
N LYS A 218 -13.86 6.54 -10.46
CA LYS A 218 -14.71 6.65 -11.64
C LYS A 218 -15.36 5.31 -12.00
N LEU A 219 -14.63 4.19 -11.91
CA LEU A 219 -15.18 2.85 -12.12
C LEU A 219 -16.36 2.57 -11.20
N LEU A 220 -16.24 2.96 -9.91
CA LEU A 220 -17.27 2.74 -8.90
C LEU A 220 -18.48 3.65 -9.08
N SER A 221 -18.26 4.93 -9.40
CA SER A 221 -19.36 5.90 -9.59
C SER A 221 -20.30 5.55 -10.76
N GLU A 222 -19.80 4.82 -11.74
CA GLU A 222 -20.59 4.39 -12.91
C GLU A 222 -21.35 3.06 -12.66
N SER A 223 -21.20 2.44 -11.49
CA SER A 223 -21.97 1.24 -11.09
C SER A 223 -23.32 1.56 -10.45
N GLU A 224 -23.57 2.83 -10.08
CA GLU A 224 -24.78 3.28 -9.39
C GLU A 224 -25.89 3.78 -10.35
N GLY A 225 -25.71 3.61 -11.67
CA GLY A 225 -26.65 4.01 -12.74
C GLY A 225 -27.23 2.75 -13.50
#